data_e2523fc3af8185f6726600f059e27659
#
_entry.id   e2523fc3af8185f6726600f059e27659
#
_cell.length_a   1.000
_cell.length_b   1.000
_cell.length_c   1.000
_cell.angle_alpha   90.00
_cell.angle_beta   90.00
_cell.angle_gamma   90.00
#
_symmetry.space_group_name_H-M   'P 1'
#
loop_
_entity.id
_entity.type
_entity.pdbx_description
1 polymer ?
#
loop_
_entity_poly.entity_id
_entity_poly.type
_entity_poly.pdbx_seq_one_letter_code
_entity_poly.pdbx_strand_id
1 'polypeptide(L)'
;MKRLRVLSVASEVYPLVKTGGLADVVAALPAALAREGVETRTLVPGYPGVIDALHGAEAIHTYAQMHGGSARLLAAHAAGLDLLVLDAPHLYARPGNPYLGPDGAPWADNALRFAALAQCAASIARGAVPGFAPDVVQAHDWQAGLVPALLHYAGGPRPGTVMTVHNLAFQGQFPRELLAALGLPPHAWAIDGVEYYGTIGYLKAGLALADRITTVSPTYAAEIRTPAGGMGLDGLLRHRADVLTGILNGIDDALWNPETDAHLVQRYDASHLARRAANKAALQARLGLDVAPSAFLFGVVSRLTLQKGMDLLLEALPTVIRHGAQLALLGAGDKPLEEAFTAAAARHLGRVAAMIGYEEGLAHQMQGSVDA
;
A
#
# COMPACT_ATOMS: atom_id res chain seq x y z
N MET A 1 33.10 -3.52 1.47
CA MET A 1 32.03 -4.54 1.76
C MET A 1 31.17 -4.66 0.53
N LYS A 2 30.68 -5.87 0.19
CA LYS A 2 29.71 -6.05 -0.90
C LYS A 2 28.43 -5.31 -0.52
N ARG A 3 27.88 -4.48 -1.44
CA ARG A 3 26.63 -3.76 -1.23
C ARG A 3 25.48 -4.76 -1.19
N LEU A 4 24.62 -4.69 -0.19
CA LEU A 4 23.42 -5.53 -0.08
C LEU A 4 22.44 -5.14 -1.19
N ARG A 5 21.87 -6.12 -1.90
CA ARG A 5 20.90 -5.90 -2.97
C ARG A 5 19.53 -6.43 -2.56
N VAL A 6 18.52 -5.59 -2.69
CA VAL A 6 17.14 -5.91 -2.35
C VAL A 6 16.27 -5.81 -3.60
N LEU A 7 15.44 -6.84 -3.82
CA LEU A 7 14.31 -6.80 -4.73
C LEU A 7 13.05 -6.52 -3.88
N SER A 8 12.50 -5.33 -3.97
CA SER A 8 11.21 -4.97 -3.39
C SER A 8 10.10 -5.34 -4.36
N VAL A 9 9.12 -6.16 -3.92
CA VAL A 9 8.03 -6.67 -4.77
C VAL A 9 6.70 -6.17 -4.24
N ALA A 10 6.04 -5.31 -5.00
CA ALA A 10 4.82 -4.66 -4.56
C ALA A 10 3.81 -4.49 -5.70
N SER A 11 2.54 -4.39 -5.34
CA SER A 11 1.46 -4.10 -6.30
C SER A 11 1.23 -2.61 -6.53
N GLU A 12 1.83 -1.76 -5.71
CA GLU A 12 1.67 -0.31 -5.75
C GLU A 12 3.00 0.38 -5.50
N VAL A 13 3.18 1.58 -6.07
CA VAL A 13 4.29 2.48 -5.81
C VAL A 13 3.89 3.93 -6.11
N TYR A 14 4.03 4.82 -5.14
CA TYR A 14 3.75 6.25 -5.31
C TYR A 14 4.84 6.92 -6.18
N PRO A 15 4.52 7.88 -7.06
CA PRO A 15 3.18 8.39 -7.38
C PRO A 15 2.47 7.64 -8.51
N LEU A 16 3.03 6.55 -9.02
CA LEU A 16 2.60 5.89 -10.26
C LEU A 16 1.29 5.12 -10.10
N VAL A 17 1.11 4.45 -8.97
CA VAL A 17 -0.12 3.73 -8.62
C VAL A 17 -0.26 3.67 -7.10
N LYS A 18 -1.39 4.13 -6.58
CA LYS A 18 -1.65 4.22 -5.13
C LYS A 18 -3.11 3.96 -4.81
N THR A 19 -3.34 3.07 -3.84
CA THR A 19 -4.65 2.89 -3.19
C THR A 19 -4.57 3.06 -1.68
N GLY A 20 -3.36 2.97 -1.10
CA GLY A 20 -3.14 3.08 0.33
C GLY A 20 -1.68 3.38 0.70
N GLY A 21 -1.37 3.30 1.99
CA GLY A 21 -0.04 3.62 2.53
C GLY A 21 1.09 2.66 2.11
N LEU A 22 0.76 1.49 1.54
CA LEU A 22 1.75 0.58 0.97
C LEU A 22 2.56 1.29 -0.11
N ALA A 23 1.89 2.02 -1.01
CA ALA A 23 2.55 2.73 -2.11
C ALA A 23 3.58 3.77 -1.62
N ASP A 24 3.26 4.47 -0.53
CA ASP A 24 4.16 5.48 0.07
C ASP A 24 5.42 4.81 0.63
N VAL A 25 5.26 3.70 1.36
CA VAL A 25 6.40 2.96 1.92
C VAL A 25 7.28 2.39 0.82
N VAL A 26 6.70 1.79 -0.21
CA VAL A 26 7.44 1.21 -1.34
C VAL A 26 8.23 2.27 -2.10
N ALA A 27 7.71 3.48 -2.21
CA ALA A 27 8.39 4.59 -2.87
C ALA A 27 9.51 5.21 -2.00
N ALA A 28 9.28 5.37 -0.69
CA ALA A 28 10.22 6.08 0.19
C ALA A 28 11.37 5.19 0.68
N LEU A 29 11.11 3.90 0.89
CA LEU A 29 12.06 2.96 1.49
C LEU A 29 13.37 2.80 0.69
N PRO A 30 13.40 2.74 -0.66
CA PRO A 30 14.64 2.63 -1.43
C PRO A 30 15.63 3.76 -1.16
N ALA A 31 15.17 5.01 -1.09
CA ALA A 31 16.02 6.17 -0.80
C ALA A 31 16.58 6.13 0.62
N ALA A 32 15.78 5.70 1.61
CA ALA A 32 16.23 5.52 2.99
C ALA A 32 17.29 4.40 3.08
N LEU A 33 17.04 3.26 2.45
CA LEU A 33 17.98 2.13 2.42
C LEU A 33 19.28 2.45 1.69
N ALA A 34 19.23 3.30 0.66
CA ALA A 34 20.45 3.73 -0.06
C ALA A 34 21.42 4.49 0.85
N ARG A 35 20.92 5.24 1.84
CA ARG A 35 21.76 5.91 2.87
C ARG A 35 22.50 4.91 3.75
N GLU A 36 21.92 3.71 3.93
CA GLU A 36 22.53 2.59 4.66
C GLU A 36 23.39 1.66 3.75
N GLY A 37 23.64 2.07 2.52
CA GLY A 37 24.47 1.30 1.59
C GLY A 37 23.77 0.13 0.93
N VAL A 38 22.44 0.09 0.93
CA VAL A 38 21.63 -0.95 0.29
C VAL A 38 21.17 -0.49 -1.10
N GLU A 39 21.32 -1.36 -2.10
CA GLU A 39 20.81 -1.16 -3.45
C GLU A 39 19.42 -1.81 -3.55
N THR A 40 18.39 -1.05 -3.90
CA THR A 40 17.02 -1.56 -4.03
C THR A 40 16.52 -1.38 -5.46
N ARG A 41 15.96 -2.45 -6.05
CA ARG A 41 15.12 -2.39 -7.24
C ARG A 41 13.70 -2.78 -6.89
N THR A 42 12.73 -2.04 -7.40
CA THR A 42 11.32 -2.25 -7.10
C THR A 42 10.61 -2.90 -8.29
N LEU A 43 10.05 -4.09 -8.08
CA LEU A 43 9.23 -4.78 -9.07
C LEU A 43 7.76 -4.47 -8.84
N VAL A 44 7.10 -3.96 -9.89
CA VAL A 44 5.66 -3.63 -9.90
C VAL A 44 4.98 -4.13 -11.16
N PRO A 45 3.66 -4.35 -11.15
CA PRO A 45 2.89 -4.64 -12.35
C PRO A 45 2.83 -3.45 -13.32
N GLY A 46 2.81 -3.73 -14.63
CA GLY A 46 2.65 -2.74 -15.70
C GLY A 46 1.22 -2.28 -15.86
N TYR A 47 0.66 -1.62 -14.85
CA TYR A 47 -0.63 -0.94 -14.98
C TYR A 47 -0.52 0.23 -15.95
N PRO A 48 -1.63 0.70 -16.56
CA PRO A 48 -1.59 1.81 -17.52
C PRO A 48 -0.81 3.02 -17.02
N GLY A 49 -1.12 3.53 -15.83
CA GLY A 49 -0.41 4.68 -15.25
C GLY A 49 1.08 4.44 -14.95
N VAL A 50 1.48 3.19 -14.71
CA VAL A 50 2.90 2.84 -14.58
C VAL A 50 3.57 2.87 -15.95
N ILE A 51 2.98 2.19 -16.94
CA ILE A 51 3.54 2.12 -18.30
C ILE A 51 3.65 3.51 -18.94
N ASP A 52 2.63 4.35 -18.78
CA ASP A 52 2.60 5.72 -19.33
C ASP A 52 3.67 6.64 -18.75
N ALA A 53 4.10 6.36 -17.52
CA ALA A 53 5.17 7.11 -16.85
C ALA A 53 6.59 6.66 -17.22
N LEU A 54 6.74 5.54 -17.95
CA LEU A 54 8.06 5.02 -18.29
C LEU A 54 8.61 5.72 -19.54
N HIS A 55 9.71 6.41 -19.39
CA HIS A 55 10.47 6.97 -20.51
C HIS A 55 11.77 6.17 -20.71
N GLY A 56 12.03 5.69 -21.92
CA GLY A 56 13.26 4.97 -22.25
C GLY A 56 13.38 3.59 -21.57
N ALA A 57 12.25 2.94 -21.27
CA ALA A 57 12.24 1.62 -20.67
C ALA A 57 12.86 0.57 -21.60
N GLU A 58 13.71 -0.29 -21.06
CA GLU A 58 14.39 -1.37 -21.78
C GLU A 58 13.76 -2.73 -21.41
N ALA A 59 13.41 -3.53 -22.43
CA ALA A 59 12.97 -4.90 -22.21
C ALA A 59 14.18 -5.80 -21.96
N ILE A 60 14.37 -6.21 -20.70
CA ILE A 60 15.53 -6.97 -20.26
C ILE A 60 15.28 -8.48 -20.15
N HIS A 61 14.01 -8.91 -20.17
CA HIS A 61 13.63 -10.31 -20.20
C HIS A 61 12.24 -10.48 -20.83
N THR A 62 11.99 -11.65 -21.44
CA THR A 62 10.70 -11.97 -22.05
C THR A 62 10.21 -13.33 -21.58
N TYR A 63 8.95 -13.38 -21.18
CA TYR A 63 8.24 -14.60 -20.84
C TYR A 63 7.33 -14.98 -22.02
N ALA A 64 7.63 -16.07 -22.71
CA ALA A 64 6.84 -16.51 -23.88
C ALA A 64 5.39 -16.86 -23.51
N GLN A 65 5.20 -17.41 -22.30
CA GLN A 65 3.89 -17.76 -21.76
C GLN A 65 3.83 -17.38 -20.27
N MET A 66 2.86 -16.56 -19.89
CA MET A 66 2.57 -16.16 -18.53
C MET A 66 1.06 -15.98 -18.37
N HIS A 67 0.37 -16.98 -17.86
CA HIS A 67 -1.08 -16.97 -17.61
C HIS A 67 -1.93 -16.46 -18.80
N GLY A 68 -1.73 -17.09 -19.97
CA GLY A 68 -2.57 -16.85 -21.15
C GLY A 68 -2.02 -15.85 -22.18
N GLY A 69 -0.85 -15.27 -21.94
CA GLY A 69 -0.19 -14.36 -22.88
C GLY A 69 1.32 -14.29 -22.70
N SER A 70 1.98 -13.55 -23.57
CA SER A 70 3.38 -13.21 -23.38
C SER A 70 3.52 -12.01 -22.42
N ALA A 71 4.67 -11.93 -21.74
CA ALA A 71 4.99 -10.80 -20.88
C ALA A 71 6.44 -10.37 -21.06
N ARG A 72 6.74 -9.13 -20.74
CA ARG A 72 8.10 -8.58 -20.74
C ARG A 72 8.43 -8.05 -19.36
N LEU A 73 9.68 -8.14 -19.00
CA LEU A 73 10.24 -7.43 -17.85
C LEU A 73 10.96 -6.19 -18.38
N LEU A 74 10.47 -5.04 -18.00
CA LEU A 74 11.06 -3.76 -18.37
C LEU A 74 11.92 -3.23 -17.22
N ALA A 75 13.11 -2.72 -17.54
CA ALA A 75 13.91 -1.92 -16.62
C ALA A 75 13.74 -0.43 -16.97
N ALA A 76 13.47 0.39 -15.96
CA ALA A 76 13.28 1.82 -16.12
C ALA A 76 13.69 2.59 -14.87
N HIS A 77 13.98 3.87 -15.03
CA HIS A 77 14.09 4.82 -13.93
C HIS A 77 12.93 5.81 -14.03
N ALA A 78 12.03 5.80 -13.07
CA ALA A 78 10.90 6.71 -13.03
C ALA A 78 10.56 7.09 -11.58
N ALA A 79 10.08 8.30 -11.37
CA ALA A 79 9.74 8.84 -10.05
C ALA A 79 10.88 8.72 -9.01
N GLY A 80 12.15 8.79 -9.45
CA GLY A 80 13.32 8.64 -8.57
C GLY A 80 13.63 7.20 -8.14
N LEU A 81 12.99 6.19 -8.78
CA LEU A 81 13.11 4.78 -8.43
C LEU A 81 13.73 3.97 -9.56
N ASP A 82 14.54 2.97 -9.20
CA ASP A 82 14.98 1.91 -10.11
C ASP A 82 13.88 0.84 -10.18
N LEU A 83 13.09 0.88 -11.25
CA LEU A 83 11.94 0.03 -11.44
C LEU A 83 12.25 -1.17 -12.34
N LEU A 84 11.67 -2.29 -11.94
CA LEU A 84 11.43 -3.45 -12.78
C LEU A 84 9.92 -3.54 -12.97
N VAL A 85 9.43 -3.51 -14.20
CA VAL A 85 8.00 -3.47 -14.48
C VAL A 85 7.61 -4.73 -15.26
N LEU A 86 6.69 -5.51 -14.69
CA LEU A 86 6.11 -6.66 -15.38
C LEU A 86 5.04 -6.18 -16.37
N ASP A 87 5.42 -5.99 -17.61
CA ASP A 87 4.54 -5.62 -18.71
C ASP A 87 3.84 -6.89 -19.27
N ALA A 88 2.61 -7.09 -18.81
CA ALA A 88 1.72 -8.18 -19.22
C ALA A 88 0.32 -7.58 -19.49
N PRO A 89 0.08 -6.99 -20.69
CA PRO A 89 -1.15 -6.23 -20.95
C PRO A 89 -2.43 -7.02 -20.74
N HIS A 90 -2.44 -8.32 -21.06
CA HIS A 90 -3.58 -9.20 -20.82
C HIS A 90 -3.96 -9.36 -19.34
N LEU A 91 -3.03 -9.10 -18.43
CA LEU A 91 -3.24 -9.15 -16.96
C LEU A 91 -3.49 -7.76 -16.36
N TYR A 92 -2.79 -6.73 -16.83
CA TYR A 92 -2.72 -5.44 -16.13
C TYR A 92 -3.26 -4.23 -16.90
N ALA A 93 -3.41 -4.29 -18.23
CA ALA A 93 -3.89 -3.15 -19.02
C ALA A 93 -5.42 -2.96 -18.87
N ARG A 94 -5.82 -2.57 -17.66
CA ARG A 94 -7.21 -2.32 -17.28
C ARG A 94 -7.33 -0.96 -16.59
N PRO A 95 -8.37 -0.17 -16.91
CA PRO A 95 -8.59 1.11 -16.25
C PRO A 95 -9.09 0.92 -14.81
N GLY A 96 -8.88 1.94 -13.97
CA GLY A 96 -9.44 2.00 -12.63
C GLY A 96 -8.56 1.38 -11.55
N ASN A 97 -9.18 0.73 -10.59
CA ASN A 97 -8.50 0.21 -9.40
C ASN A 97 -7.66 -1.04 -9.73
N PRO A 98 -6.43 -1.17 -9.22
CA PRO A 98 -5.58 -2.36 -9.42
C PRO A 98 -6.22 -3.69 -9.00
N TYR A 99 -7.16 -3.67 -8.06
CA TYR A 99 -7.72 -4.87 -7.41
C TYR A 99 -9.17 -5.14 -7.75
N LEU A 100 -9.92 -4.07 -8.07
CA LEU A 100 -11.37 -4.10 -8.23
C LEU A 100 -11.79 -3.72 -9.65
N GLY A 101 -12.82 -4.39 -10.14
CA GLY A 101 -13.49 -4.05 -11.38
C GLY A 101 -14.39 -2.80 -11.25
N PRO A 102 -15.00 -2.37 -12.36
CA PRO A 102 -15.91 -1.20 -12.37
C PRO A 102 -17.15 -1.36 -11.49
N ASP A 103 -17.52 -2.61 -11.20
CA ASP A 103 -18.62 -2.99 -10.31
C ASP A 103 -18.24 -2.97 -8.82
N GLY A 104 -16.95 -2.69 -8.52
CA GLY A 104 -16.42 -2.73 -7.16
C GLY A 104 -16.08 -4.13 -6.65
N ALA A 105 -16.32 -5.19 -7.44
CA ALA A 105 -15.93 -6.55 -7.09
C ALA A 105 -14.44 -6.80 -7.43
N PRO A 106 -13.75 -7.70 -6.72
CA PRO A 106 -12.40 -8.11 -7.09
C PRO A 106 -12.34 -8.67 -8.52
N TRP A 107 -11.30 -8.32 -9.27
CA TRP A 107 -11.07 -8.92 -10.58
C TRP A 107 -11.00 -10.45 -10.44
N ALA A 108 -11.78 -11.17 -11.24
CA ALA A 108 -11.91 -12.63 -11.16
C ALA A 108 -10.58 -13.39 -11.35
N ASP A 109 -9.63 -12.79 -12.06
CA ASP A 109 -8.31 -13.33 -12.34
C ASP A 109 -7.20 -12.79 -11.42
N ASN A 110 -7.54 -12.15 -10.30
CA ASN A 110 -6.55 -11.64 -9.35
C ASN A 110 -5.55 -12.70 -8.88
N ALA A 111 -5.98 -13.95 -8.75
CA ALA A 111 -5.07 -15.07 -8.48
C ALA A 111 -3.93 -15.14 -9.48
N LEU A 112 -4.24 -15.18 -10.78
CA LEU A 112 -3.25 -15.30 -11.86
C LEU A 112 -2.43 -14.02 -12.02
N ARG A 113 -3.03 -12.86 -11.87
CA ARG A 113 -2.37 -11.55 -11.93
C ARG A 113 -1.25 -11.44 -10.91
N PHE A 114 -1.53 -11.75 -9.65
CA PHE A 114 -0.53 -11.65 -8.59
C PHE A 114 0.37 -12.89 -8.48
N ALA A 115 -0.04 -14.03 -9.04
CA ALA A 115 0.89 -15.13 -9.29
C ALA A 115 1.94 -14.77 -10.34
N ALA A 116 1.55 -14.06 -11.41
CA ALA A 116 2.49 -13.57 -12.43
C ALA A 116 3.55 -12.64 -11.82
N LEU A 117 3.14 -11.71 -10.95
CA LEU A 117 4.07 -10.83 -10.22
C LEU A 117 5.06 -11.65 -9.36
N ALA A 118 4.55 -12.62 -8.61
CA ALA A 118 5.36 -13.46 -7.74
C ALA A 118 6.31 -14.38 -8.55
N GLN A 119 5.85 -14.95 -9.65
CA GLN A 119 6.68 -15.77 -10.55
C GLN A 119 7.78 -14.93 -11.21
N CYS A 120 7.46 -13.72 -11.63
CA CYS A 120 8.45 -12.77 -12.15
C CYS A 120 9.52 -12.48 -11.07
N ALA A 121 9.11 -12.16 -9.84
CA ALA A 121 10.03 -11.94 -8.73
C ALA A 121 10.92 -13.15 -8.46
N ALA A 122 10.35 -14.36 -8.43
CA ALA A 122 11.09 -15.61 -8.25
C ALA A 122 12.09 -15.86 -9.40
N SER A 123 11.73 -15.53 -10.65
CA SER A 123 12.66 -15.64 -11.79
C SER A 123 13.83 -14.66 -11.69
N ILE A 124 13.57 -13.40 -11.30
CA ILE A 124 14.61 -12.39 -11.05
C ILE A 124 15.56 -12.88 -9.94
N ALA A 125 15.00 -13.36 -8.84
CA ALA A 125 15.76 -13.89 -7.71
C ALA A 125 16.67 -15.07 -8.09
N ARG A 126 16.33 -15.79 -9.16
CA ARG A 126 17.07 -16.93 -9.71
C ARG A 126 17.95 -16.56 -10.91
N GLY A 127 18.16 -15.28 -11.19
CA GLY A 127 19.11 -14.79 -12.18
C GLY A 127 18.54 -14.46 -13.56
N ALA A 128 17.23 -14.28 -13.71
CA ALA A 128 16.64 -13.86 -15.00
C ALA A 128 17.08 -12.45 -15.44
N VAL A 129 17.62 -11.63 -14.53
CA VAL A 129 18.14 -10.30 -14.84
C VAL A 129 19.67 -10.31 -14.80
N PRO A 130 20.35 -10.19 -15.95
CA PRO A 130 21.81 -10.11 -15.98
C PRO A 130 22.32 -8.94 -15.13
N GLY A 131 23.37 -9.20 -14.33
CA GLY A 131 23.98 -8.18 -13.48
C GLY A 131 23.23 -7.82 -12.20
N PHE A 132 22.00 -8.32 -11.99
CA PHE A 132 21.24 -8.13 -10.76
C PHE A 132 20.84 -9.48 -10.14
N ALA A 133 21.51 -9.84 -9.06
CA ALA A 133 21.12 -10.97 -8.21
C ALA A 133 20.83 -10.42 -6.80
N PRO A 134 19.57 -10.39 -6.35
CA PRO A 134 19.24 -9.88 -5.03
C PRO A 134 19.78 -10.79 -3.93
N ASP A 135 20.27 -10.22 -2.85
CA ASP A 135 20.63 -10.94 -1.63
C ASP A 135 19.37 -11.15 -0.76
N VAL A 136 18.37 -10.26 -0.91
CA VAL A 136 17.07 -10.32 -0.22
C VAL A 136 15.93 -9.98 -1.19
N VAL A 137 14.81 -10.70 -1.05
CA VAL A 137 13.53 -10.36 -1.69
C VAL A 137 12.54 -9.95 -0.61
N GLN A 138 12.08 -8.71 -0.66
CA GLN A 138 11.04 -8.18 0.21
C GLN A 138 9.70 -8.20 -0.53
N ALA A 139 8.76 -8.98 -0.02
CA ALA A 139 7.42 -9.13 -0.57
C ALA A 139 6.41 -8.32 0.26
N HIS A 140 5.61 -7.47 -0.37
CA HIS A 140 4.65 -6.60 0.30
C HIS A 140 3.21 -7.10 0.13
N ASP A 141 2.55 -7.36 1.27
CA ASP A 141 1.17 -7.81 1.39
C ASP A 141 0.83 -9.08 0.57
N TRP A 142 -0.45 -9.44 0.51
CA TRP A 142 -0.89 -10.67 -0.13
C TRP A 142 -0.55 -10.74 -1.62
N GLN A 143 -0.49 -9.59 -2.30
CA GLN A 143 -0.20 -9.53 -3.73
C GLN A 143 1.20 -10.08 -4.09
N ALA A 144 2.15 -9.97 -3.17
CA ALA A 144 3.47 -10.56 -3.31
C ALA A 144 3.66 -11.82 -2.44
N GLY A 145 2.61 -12.25 -1.74
CA GLY A 145 2.68 -13.30 -0.71
C GLY A 145 3.11 -14.68 -1.21
N LEU A 146 2.96 -14.98 -2.51
CA LEU A 146 3.47 -16.22 -3.09
C LEU A 146 4.98 -16.23 -3.33
N VAL A 147 5.68 -15.10 -3.30
CA VAL A 147 7.13 -15.04 -3.59
C VAL A 147 7.94 -15.95 -2.67
N PRO A 148 7.79 -15.91 -1.34
CA PRO A 148 8.50 -16.84 -0.45
C PRO A 148 8.19 -18.31 -0.75
N ALA A 149 6.93 -18.64 -1.07
CA ALA A 149 6.53 -20.01 -1.39
C ALA A 149 7.17 -20.51 -2.69
N LEU A 150 7.12 -19.72 -3.76
CA LEU A 150 7.74 -20.09 -5.03
C LEU A 150 9.26 -20.28 -4.90
N LEU A 151 9.94 -19.46 -4.12
CA LEU A 151 11.36 -19.60 -3.85
C LEU A 151 11.68 -20.82 -2.97
N HIS A 152 10.81 -21.11 -1.99
CA HIS A 152 10.96 -22.28 -1.11
C HIS A 152 10.82 -23.59 -1.90
N TYR A 153 9.74 -23.74 -2.64
CA TYR A 153 9.43 -25.00 -3.37
C TYR A 153 10.26 -25.21 -4.65
N ALA A 154 10.87 -24.14 -5.18
CA ALA A 154 11.78 -24.30 -6.31
C ALA A 154 13.08 -25.04 -5.97
N GLY A 155 13.44 -25.10 -4.68
CA GLY A 155 14.68 -25.73 -4.21
C GLY A 155 15.95 -25.00 -4.65
N GLY A 156 17.08 -25.45 -4.12
CA GLY A 156 18.40 -24.89 -4.40
C GLY A 156 18.69 -23.56 -3.67
N PRO A 157 19.82 -22.92 -3.95
CA PRO A 157 20.18 -21.64 -3.35
C PRO A 157 19.16 -20.55 -3.72
N ARG A 158 18.76 -19.75 -2.75
CA ARG A 158 17.85 -18.62 -2.91
C ARG A 158 18.26 -17.44 -2.05
N PRO A 159 17.86 -16.22 -2.39
CA PRO A 159 18.01 -15.05 -1.50
C PRO A 159 17.22 -15.21 -0.21
N GLY A 160 17.56 -14.44 0.81
CA GLY A 160 16.72 -14.28 1.99
C GLY A 160 15.37 -13.66 1.61
N THR A 161 14.30 -14.02 2.33
CA THR A 161 12.95 -13.52 2.07
C THR A 161 12.39 -12.77 3.27
N VAL A 162 11.81 -11.60 3.02
CA VAL A 162 11.11 -10.78 4.01
C VAL A 162 9.66 -10.60 3.55
N MET A 163 8.71 -11.03 4.37
CA MET A 163 7.29 -10.78 4.16
C MET A 163 6.87 -9.56 4.97
N THR A 164 6.49 -8.47 4.31
CA THR A 164 6.03 -7.24 4.96
C THR A 164 4.52 -7.14 4.90
N VAL A 165 3.88 -7.07 6.07
CA VAL A 165 2.42 -6.94 6.22
C VAL A 165 2.08 -5.49 6.54
N HIS A 166 1.36 -4.83 5.61
CA HIS A 166 0.82 -3.49 5.84
C HIS A 166 -0.60 -3.55 6.41
N ASN A 167 -1.40 -4.52 5.95
CA ASN A 167 -2.76 -4.72 6.45
C ASN A 167 -3.18 -6.19 6.36
N LEU A 168 -3.32 -6.85 7.51
CA LEU A 168 -3.69 -8.26 7.62
C LEU A 168 -5.12 -8.57 7.15
N ALA A 169 -5.99 -7.55 7.03
CA ALA A 169 -7.37 -7.71 6.59
C ALA A 169 -7.48 -8.21 5.14
N PHE A 170 -6.46 -7.97 4.32
CA PHE A 170 -6.41 -8.41 2.93
C PHE A 170 -5.49 -9.62 2.81
N GLN A 171 -6.06 -10.79 2.51
CA GLN A 171 -5.33 -12.06 2.62
C GLN A 171 -5.06 -12.76 1.29
N GLY A 172 -5.86 -12.48 0.24
CA GLY A 172 -5.71 -13.14 -1.05
C GLY A 172 -5.96 -14.64 -0.97
N GLN A 173 -7.24 -15.03 -0.86
CA GLN A 173 -7.67 -16.42 -0.76
C GLN A 173 -8.27 -16.87 -2.09
N PHE A 174 -7.80 -18.00 -2.62
CA PHE A 174 -8.16 -18.47 -3.96
C PHE A 174 -8.42 -19.97 -3.99
N PRO A 175 -9.20 -20.48 -4.98
CA PRO A 175 -9.54 -21.89 -5.08
C PRO A 175 -8.33 -22.80 -5.19
N ARG A 176 -8.39 -23.98 -4.54
CA ARG A 176 -7.35 -25.02 -4.54
C ARG A 176 -6.95 -25.48 -5.95
N GLU A 177 -7.92 -25.53 -6.84
CA GLU A 177 -7.77 -26.00 -8.22
C GLU A 177 -6.73 -25.19 -9.00
N LEU A 178 -6.44 -23.97 -8.56
CA LEU A 178 -5.43 -23.11 -9.16
C LEU A 178 -3.99 -23.51 -8.82
N LEU A 179 -3.75 -24.43 -7.87
CA LEU A 179 -2.42 -24.75 -7.33
C LEU A 179 -1.37 -24.96 -8.43
N ALA A 180 -1.68 -25.79 -9.42
CA ALA A 180 -0.78 -26.07 -10.54
C ALA A 180 -0.57 -24.86 -11.45
N ALA A 181 -1.64 -24.09 -11.73
CA ALA A 181 -1.58 -22.88 -12.55
C ALA A 181 -0.72 -21.78 -11.88
N LEU A 182 -0.66 -21.76 -10.55
CA LEU A 182 0.18 -20.85 -9.77
C LEU A 182 1.65 -21.27 -9.73
N GLY A 183 2.02 -22.42 -10.34
CA GLY A 183 3.38 -22.94 -10.36
C GLY A 183 3.81 -23.61 -9.05
N LEU A 184 2.85 -24.02 -8.22
CA LEU A 184 3.11 -24.67 -6.94
C LEU A 184 3.02 -26.21 -7.07
N PRO A 185 3.95 -26.97 -6.45
CA PRO A 185 3.89 -28.43 -6.46
C PRO A 185 2.75 -28.94 -5.56
N PRO A 186 2.24 -30.16 -5.80
CA PRO A 186 1.13 -30.73 -5.01
C PRO A 186 1.37 -30.73 -3.50
N HIS A 187 2.60 -30.97 -3.05
CA HIS A 187 2.95 -31.00 -1.63
C HIS A 187 3.00 -29.59 -0.97
N ALA A 188 2.91 -28.51 -1.76
CA ALA A 188 2.73 -27.17 -1.20
C ALA A 188 1.34 -27.00 -0.55
N TRP A 189 0.37 -27.85 -0.93
CA TRP A 189 -0.95 -27.93 -0.29
C TRP A 189 -0.85 -28.61 1.08
N ALA A 190 -0.38 -27.89 2.07
CA ALA A 190 -0.18 -28.35 3.43
C ALA A 190 -0.44 -27.20 4.41
N ILE A 191 -0.72 -27.53 5.67
CA ILE A 191 -0.99 -26.54 6.74
C ILE A 191 0.22 -25.63 6.96
N ASP A 192 1.42 -26.14 6.86
CA ASP A 192 2.69 -25.40 6.92
C ASP A 192 3.09 -24.77 5.56
N GLY A 193 2.35 -25.07 4.50
CA GLY A 193 2.53 -24.55 3.15
C GLY A 193 1.55 -23.42 2.80
N VAL A 194 0.80 -23.59 1.69
CA VAL A 194 -0.10 -22.56 1.13
C VAL A 194 -1.57 -22.76 1.48
N GLU A 195 -1.96 -23.92 2.05
CA GLU A 195 -3.34 -24.21 2.45
C GLU A 195 -3.79 -23.26 3.57
N TYR A 196 -5.00 -22.70 3.42
CA TYR A 196 -5.62 -21.83 4.39
C TYR A 196 -7.14 -21.98 4.35
N TYR A 197 -7.70 -22.69 5.34
CA TYR A 197 -9.14 -22.97 5.46
C TYR A 197 -9.79 -23.48 4.15
N GLY A 198 -9.15 -24.46 3.49
CA GLY A 198 -9.64 -25.04 2.25
C GLY A 198 -9.37 -24.22 0.99
N THR A 199 -8.65 -23.12 1.08
CA THR A 199 -8.23 -22.25 -0.02
C THR A 199 -6.71 -22.11 -0.09
N ILE A 200 -6.17 -21.58 -1.17
CA ILE A 200 -4.78 -21.11 -1.25
C ILE A 200 -4.73 -19.70 -0.67
N GLY A 201 -4.06 -19.53 0.48
CA GLY A 201 -3.85 -18.22 1.08
C GLY A 201 -2.51 -17.61 0.68
N TYR A 202 -2.52 -16.54 -0.12
CA TYR A 202 -1.28 -15.89 -0.56
C TYR A 202 -0.51 -15.25 0.58
N LEU A 203 -1.18 -14.43 1.40
CA LEU A 203 -0.56 -13.83 2.56
C LEU A 203 -0.09 -14.91 3.55
N LYS A 204 -0.95 -15.92 3.78
CA LYS A 204 -0.61 -17.05 4.65
C LYS A 204 0.63 -17.79 4.18
N ALA A 205 0.76 -18.03 2.88
CA ALA A 205 1.94 -18.69 2.30
C ALA A 205 3.21 -17.85 2.54
N GLY A 206 3.14 -16.54 2.34
CA GLY A 206 4.24 -15.62 2.64
C GLY A 206 4.63 -15.64 4.11
N LEU A 207 3.66 -15.59 5.02
CA LEU A 207 3.89 -15.64 6.47
C LEU A 207 4.44 -16.98 6.95
N ALA A 208 4.02 -18.09 6.33
CA ALA A 208 4.52 -19.41 6.69
C ALA A 208 5.97 -19.63 6.25
N LEU A 209 6.35 -19.16 5.07
CA LEU A 209 7.54 -19.60 4.35
C LEU A 209 8.64 -18.53 4.20
N ALA A 210 8.39 -17.28 4.55
CA ALA A 210 9.43 -16.24 4.56
C ALA A 210 10.44 -16.45 5.70
N ASP A 211 11.69 -16.01 5.51
CA ASP A 211 12.73 -16.11 6.54
C ASP A 211 12.51 -15.07 7.66
N ARG A 212 11.94 -13.91 7.33
CA ARG A 212 11.56 -12.85 8.28
C ARG A 212 10.20 -12.28 7.92
N ILE A 213 9.49 -11.82 8.94
CA ILE A 213 8.21 -11.14 8.81
C ILE A 213 8.35 -9.76 9.42
N THR A 214 7.89 -8.74 8.69
CA THR A 214 7.81 -7.38 9.22
C THR A 214 6.38 -6.84 9.13
N THR A 215 6.03 -5.94 10.04
CA THR A 215 4.78 -5.17 9.97
C THR A 215 5.00 -3.74 10.41
N VAL A 216 4.00 -2.88 10.24
CA VAL A 216 4.13 -1.42 10.24
C VAL A 216 4.18 -0.77 11.62
N SER A 217 4.11 -1.52 12.71
CA SER A 217 4.41 -1.00 14.05
C SER A 217 4.67 -2.12 15.07
N PRO A 218 5.40 -1.85 16.17
CA PRO A 218 5.54 -2.80 17.29
C PRO A 218 4.19 -3.17 17.93
N THR A 219 3.28 -2.21 18.06
CA THR A 219 1.92 -2.43 18.57
C THR A 219 1.16 -3.36 17.65
N TYR A 220 1.17 -3.09 16.34
CA TYR A 220 0.49 -3.95 15.38
C TYR A 220 1.08 -5.37 15.35
N ALA A 221 2.40 -5.53 15.49
CA ALA A 221 3.02 -6.83 15.63
C ALA A 221 2.54 -7.61 16.87
N ALA A 222 2.14 -6.91 17.93
CA ALA A 222 1.51 -7.53 19.10
C ALA A 222 0.03 -7.86 18.83
N GLU A 223 -0.72 -6.94 18.25
CA GLU A 223 -2.16 -7.07 17.94
C GLU A 223 -2.46 -8.24 17.02
N ILE A 224 -1.73 -8.39 15.90
CA ILE A 224 -1.97 -9.46 14.91
C ILE A 224 -1.67 -10.86 15.45
N ARG A 225 -1.04 -10.99 16.61
CA ARG A 225 -0.85 -12.26 17.32
C ARG A 225 -2.00 -12.60 18.28
N THR A 226 -3.00 -11.73 18.41
CA THR A 226 -4.19 -11.99 19.22
C THR A 226 -5.34 -12.53 18.38
N PRO A 227 -6.28 -13.31 18.95
CA PRO A 227 -7.45 -13.77 18.20
C PRO A 227 -8.30 -12.62 17.61
N ALA A 228 -8.36 -11.48 18.31
CA ALA A 228 -9.12 -10.31 17.86
C ALA A 228 -8.48 -9.59 16.66
N GLY A 229 -7.14 -9.47 16.65
CA GLY A 229 -6.42 -8.74 15.59
C GLY A 229 -5.85 -9.63 14.49
N GLY A 230 -5.72 -10.93 14.73
CA GLY A 230 -5.01 -11.86 13.84
C GLY A 230 -5.83 -12.39 12.67
N MET A 231 -7.15 -12.14 12.64
CA MET A 231 -8.03 -12.48 11.51
C MET A 231 -7.87 -13.93 11.00
N GLY A 232 -7.69 -14.89 11.95
CA GLY A 232 -7.47 -16.30 11.65
C GLY A 232 -5.98 -16.69 11.42
N LEU A 233 -5.06 -15.73 11.38
CA LEU A 233 -3.62 -15.95 11.23
C LEU A 233 -2.85 -15.81 12.56
N ASP A 234 -3.52 -15.50 13.67
CA ASP A 234 -2.91 -15.28 14.97
C ASP A 234 -2.11 -16.49 15.48
N GLY A 235 -2.60 -17.70 15.24
CA GLY A 235 -1.89 -18.93 15.59
C GLY A 235 -0.57 -19.08 14.84
N LEU A 236 -0.55 -18.83 13.52
CA LEU A 236 0.65 -18.82 12.70
C LEU A 236 1.62 -17.72 13.15
N LEU A 237 1.10 -16.50 13.40
CA LEU A 237 1.92 -15.36 13.81
C LEU A 237 2.50 -15.51 15.22
N ARG A 238 1.82 -16.21 16.13
CA ARG A 238 2.40 -16.64 17.41
C ARG A 238 3.51 -17.66 17.23
N HIS A 239 3.29 -18.64 16.37
CA HIS A 239 4.31 -19.66 16.04
C HIS A 239 5.56 -19.06 15.41
N ARG A 240 5.40 -17.98 14.64
CA ARG A 240 6.48 -17.25 13.95
C ARG A 240 6.93 -15.98 14.69
N ALA A 241 6.65 -15.86 16.00
CA ALA A 241 6.87 -14.61 16.76
C ALA A 241 8.35 -14.19 16.83
N ASP A 242 9.27 -15.13 16.86
CA ASP A 242 10.73 -14.92 16.90
C ASP A 242 11.31 -14.35 15.59
N VAL A 243 10.59 -14.44 14.49
CA VAL A 243 10.97 -13.85 13.19
C VAL A 243 10.08 -12.69 12.77
N LEU A 244 9.10 -12.31 13.61
CA LEU A 244 8.19 -11.18 13.40
C LEU A 244 8.71 -9.93 14.10
N THR A 245 8.86 -8.85 13.34
CA THR A 245 9.29 -7.54 13.85
C THR A 245 8.32 -6.44 13.41
N GLY A 246 7.88 -5.60 14.34
CA GLY A 246 7.13 -4.38 14.04
C GLY A 246 8.08 -3.20 13.86
N ILE A 247 8.00 -2.51 12.73
CA ILE A 247 8.82 -1.35 12.38
C ILE A 247 7.88 -0.21 12.00
N LEU A 248 7.94 0.91 12.73
CA LEU A 248 7.13 2.08 12.40
C LEU A 248 7.53 2.64 11.03
N ASN A 249 6.55 2.97 10.21
CA ASN A 249 6.80 3.73 9.01
C ASN A 249 7.34 5.12 9.37
N GLY A 250 8.32 5.58 8.59
CA GLY A 250 8.78 6.97 8.65
C GLY A 250 7.81 7.89 7.91
N ILE A 251 8.12 9.17 7.95
CA ILE A 251 7.49 10.22 7.11
C ILE A 251 8.56 10.83 6.23
N ASP A 252 8.17 11.30 5.05
CA ASP A 252 9.04 12.14 4.21
C ASP A 252 8.95 13.58 4.72
N ASP A 253 9.91 13.96 5.56
CA ASP A 253 9.99 15.27 6.19
C ASP A 253 10.47 16.38 5.25
N ALA A 254 10.90 16.05 4.06
CA ALA A 254 11.15 17.01 3.00
C ALA A 254 9.87 17.39 2.25
N LEU A 255 8.99 16.39 2.02
CA LEU A 255 7.71 16.57 1.36
C LEU A 255 6.66 17.17 2.31
N TRP A 256 6.50 16.59 3.51
CA TRP A 256 5.52 17.01 4.53
C TRP A 256 6.13 18.03 5.50
N ASN A 257 6.65 19.14 4.96
CA ASN A 257 7.34 20.16 5.72
C ASN A 257 6.65 21.54 5.56
N PRO A 258 6.00 22.08 6.60
CA PRO A 258 5.30 23.36 6.48
C PRO A 258 6.21 24.56 6.21
N GLU A 259 7.53 24.43 6.39
CA GLU A 259 8.50 25.49 6.03
C GLU A 259 8.67 25.64 4.52
N THR A 260 8.51 24.55 3.78
CA THR A 260 8.80 24.46 2.34
C THR A 260 7.60 24.11 1.48
N ASP A 261 6.50 23.66 2.09
CA ASP A 261 5.31 23.19 1.40
C ASP A 261 4.69 24.28 0.51
N ALA A 262 4.65 23.98 -0.80
CA ALA A 262 4.11 24.90 -1.80
C ALA A 262 2.58 24.98 -1.81
N HIS A 263 1.89 24.02 -1.17
CA HIS A 263 0.43 23.98 -1.09
C HIS A 263 -0.13 24.89 0.02
N LEU A 264 0.72 25.34 0.96
CA LEU A 264 0.30 26.24 2.03
C LEU A 264 0.28 27.69 1.57
N VAL A 265 -0.76 28.41 1.94
CA VAL A 265 -0.88 29.87 1.69
C VAL A 265 0.19 30.62 2.43
N GLN A 266 0.46 30.23 3.67
CA GLN A 266 1.47 30.79 4.53
C GLN A 266 2.35 29.68 5.11
N ARG A 267 3.60 29.62 4.70
CA ARG A 267 4.59 28.70 5.27
C ARG A 267 4.89 29.08 6.72
N TYR A 268 5.14 28.08 7.54
CA TYR A 268 5.44 28.25 8.96
C TYR A 268 6.41 27.17 9.47
N ASP A 269 7.02 27.46 10.59
CA ASP A 269 7.92 26.58 11.35
C ASP A 269 7.51 26.54 12.82
N ALA A 270 8.25 25.80 13.63
CA ALA A 270 8.01 25.65 15.07
C ALA A 270 8.10 26.99 15.83
N SER A 271 8.88 27.96 15.32
CA SER A 271 9.05 29.30 15.93
C SER A 271 7.94 30.27 15.51
N HIS A 272 7.21 29.97 14.43
CA HIS A 272 6.22 30.85 13.84
C HIS A 272 4.84 30.16 13.67
N LEU A 273 4.42 29.37 14.66
CA LEU A 273 3.15 28.63 14.62
C LEU A 273 1.91 29.52 14.42
N ALA A 274 1.95 30.78 14.86
CA ALA A 274 0.86 31.74 14.66
C ALA A 274 0.49 31.95 13.17
N ARG A 275 1.43 31.75 12.25
CA ARG A 275 1.19 31.83 10.79
C ARG A 275 0.19 30.77 10.29
N ARG A 276 0.02 29.67 11.02
CA ARG A 276 -0.94 28.61 10.71
C ARG A 276 -2.39 29.11 10.65
N ALA A 277 -2.72 30.19 11.37
CA ALA A 277 -4.05 30.80 11.34
C ALA A 277 -4.49 31.25 9.93
N ALA A 278 -3.56 31.73 9.10
CA ALA A 278 -3.85 32.10 7.72
C ALA A 278 -4.20 30.87 6.85
N ASN A 279 -3.51 29.75 7.06
CA ASN A 279 -3.80 28.51 6.36
C ASN A 279 -5.18 27.96 6.77
N LYS A 280 -5.51 27.99 8.06
CA LYS A 280 -6.84 27.60 8.56
C LYS A 280 -7.95 28.39 7.91
N ALA A 281 -7.83 29.73 7.89
CA ALA A 281 -8.82 30.61 7.27
C ALA A 281 -8.97 30.32 5.77
N ALA A 282 -7.87 30.10 5.06
CA ALA A 282 -7.86 29.75 3.64
C ALA A 282 -8.51 28.40 3.37
N LEU A 283 -8.24 27.38 4.20
CA LEU A 283 -8.86 26.06 4.11
C LEU A 283 -10.37 26.14 4.36
N GLN A 284 -10.80 26.87 5.41
CA GLN A 284 -12.22 27.09 5.70
C GLN A 284 -12.94 27.72 4.49
N ALA A 285 -12.38 28.78 3.93
CA ALA A 285 -12.95 29.44 2.75
C ALA A 285 -12.99 28.52 1.52
N ARG A 286 -11.92 27.78 1.26
CA ARG A 286 -11.85 26.82 0.14
C ARG A 286 -12.93 25.74 0.23
N LEU A 287 -13.19 25.24 1.42
CA LEU A 287 -14.14 24.14 1.66
C LEU A 287 -15.59 24.63 1.92
N GLY A 288 -15.85 25.93 1.88
CA GLY A 288 -17.17 26.49 2.17
C GLY A 288 -17.59 26.41 3.64
N LEU A 289 -16.60 26.28 4.54
CA LEU A 289 -16.81 26.38 5.98
C LEU A 289 -16.87 27.85 6.41
N ASP A 290 -17.55 28.14 7.51
CA ASP A 290 -17.51 29.49 8.12
C ASP A 290 -16.08 29.84 8.51
N VAL A 291 -15.59 30.98 8.06
CA VAL A 291 -14.24 31.45 8.45
C VAL A 291 -14.32 31.95 9.89
N ALA A 292 -14.03 31.08 10.82
CA ALA A 292 -14.12 31.32 12.27
C ALA A 292 -12.78 30.93 12.94
N PRO A 293 -11.91 31.90 13.27
CA PRO A 293 -10.60 31.61 13.88
C PRO A 293 -10.67 30.82 15.18
N SER A 294 -11.71 31.04 15.98
CA SER A 294 -11.92 30.38 17.29
C SER A 294 -12.61 29.01 17.20
N ALA A 295 -13.22 28.65 16.06
CA ALA A 295 -13.82 27.34 15.88
C ALA A 295 -12.73 26.28 15.78
N PHE A 296 -12.80 25.21 16.57
CA PHE A 296 -11.87 24.10 16.47
C PHE A 296 -12.15 23.32 15.17
N LEU A 297 -11.15 23.18 14.31
CA LEU A 297 -11.27 22.53 13.01
C LEU A 297 -10.62 21.14 13.05
N PHE A 298 -11.45 20.10 13.00
CA PHE A 298 -11.00 18.73 12.80
C PHE A 298 -10.76 18.45 11.32
N GLY A 299 -9.68 17.72 11.02
CA GLY A 299 -9.35 17.26 9.68
C GLY A 299 -9.29 15.73 9.59
N VAL A 300 -9.86 15.17 8.52
CA VAL A 300 -9.76 13.74 8.22
C VAL A 300 -9.31 13.57 6.77
N VAL A 301 -8.14 12.96 6.60
CA VAL A 301 -7.63 12.52 5.29
C VAL A 301 -7.46 11.01 5.36
N SER A 302 -8.46 10.25 4.89
CA SER A 302 -8.47 8.80 5.07
C SER A 302 -9.42 8.10 4.09
N ARG A 303 -9.25 6.77 3.94
CA ARG A 303 -10.29 5.95 3.33
C ARG A 303 -11.55 5.93 4.21
N LEU A 304 -12.71 6.04 3.58
CA LEU A 304 -14.00 6.01 4.27
C LEU A 304 -14.46 4.57 4.45
N THR A 305 -13.96 3.92 5.50
CA THR A 305 -14.25 2.51 5.81
C THR A 305 -14.49 2.33 7.31
N LEU A 306 -15.20 1.27 7.68
CA LEU A 306 -15.43 0.89 9.10
C LEU A 306 -14.09 0.66 9.82
N GLN A 307 -13.09 0.09 9.14
CA GLN A 307 -11.74 -0.11 9.72
C GLN A 307 -11.09 1.20 10.21
N LYS A 308 -11.48 2.35 9.61
CA LYS A 308 -10.98 3.68 9.99
C LYS A 308 -11.87 4.39 11.01
N GLY A 309 -12.93 3.73 11.50
CA GLY A 309 -13.85 4.30 12.47
C GLY A 309 -14.72 5.44 11.92
N MET A 310 -15.00 5.44 10.62
CA MET A 310 -15.77 6.51 9.99
C MET A 310 -17.25 6.51 10.43
N ASP A 311 -17.78 5.38 10.79
CA ASP A 311 -19.08 5.22 11.46
C ASP A 311 -19.11 5.90 12.83
N LEU A 312 -18.05 5.70 13.63
CA LEU A 312 -17.91 6.36 14.94
C LEU A 312 -17.81 7.88 14.82
N LEU A 313 -17.11 8.37 13.77
CA LEU A 313 -17.04 9.80 13.50
C LEU A 313 -18.42 10.37 13.13
N LEU A 314 -19.24 9.65 12.33
CA LEU A 314 -20.61 10.05 12.03
C LEU A 314 -21.50 10.10 13.28
N GLU A 315 -21.35 9.14 14.19
CA GLU A 315 -22.07 9.15 15.47
C GLU A 315 -21.64 10.33 16.35
N ALA A 316 -20.36 10.67 16.38
CA ALA A 316 -19.79 11.76 17.17
C ALA A 316 -20.11 13.16 16.58
N LEU A 317 -20.43 13.24 15.29
CA LEU A 317 -20.58 14.50 14.56
C LEU A 317 -21.58 15.49 15.17
N PRO A 318 -22.77 15.09 15.64
CA PRO A 318 -23.69 16.02 16.33
C PRO A 318 -23.07 16.64 17.59
N THR A 319 -22.20 15.92 18.29
CA THR A 319 -21.48 16.43 19.46
C THR A 319 -20.40 17.42 19.04
N VAL A 320 -19.61 17.11 18.01
CA VAL A 320 -18.61 18.02 17.44
C VAL A 320 -19.24 19.37 17.08
N ILE A 321 -20.36 19.37 16.36
CA ILE A 321 -21.08 20.57 15.92
C ILE A 321 -21.65 21.35 17.11
N ARG A 322 -22.25 20.66 18.07
CA ARG A 322 -22.83 21.25 19.28
C ARG A 322 -21.80 22.03 20.12
N HIS A 323 -20.53 21.57 20.12
CA HIS A 323 -19.42 22.27 20.75
C HIS A 323 -18.82 23.39 19.89
N GLY A 324 -19.44 23.76 18.79
CA GLY A 324 -18.97 24.85 17.93
C GLY A 324 -17.80 24.51 17.03
N ALA A 325 -17.37 23.26 16.97
CA ALA A 325 -16.29 22.80 16.12
C ALA A 325 -16.74 22.59 14.65
N GLN A 326 -15.79 22.44 13.78
CA GLN A 326 -15.95 22.18 12.34
C GLN A 326 -15.25 20.88 11.96
N LEU A 327 -15.70 20.26 10.87
CA LEU A 327 -15.09 19.08 10.28
C LEU A 327 -14.76 19.32 8.80
N ALA A 328 -13.51 19.13 8.43
CA ALA A 328 -13.05 19.00 7.05
C ALA A 328 -12.69 17.55 6.77
N LEU A 329 -13.29 16.91 5.77
CA LEU A 329 -13.06 15.51 5.42
C LEU A 329 -12.66 15.41 3.95
N LEU A 330 -11.58 14.67 3.68
CA LEU A 330 -11.11 14.29 2.35
C LEU A 330 -10.91 12.78 2.31
N GLY A 331 -11.63 12.09 1.44
CA GLY A 331 -11.48 10.63 1.29
C GLY A 331 -12.53 10.00 0.42
N ALA A 332 -12.29 8.73 0.07
CA ALA A 332 -13.23 7.88 -0.64
C ALA A 332 -13.21 6.47 -0.05
N GLY A 333 -14.27 5.70 -0.25
CA GLY A 333 -14.36 4.34 0.30
C GLY A 333 -15.70 3.69 0.09
N ASP A 334 -16.29 3.22 1.17
CA ASP A 334 -17.59 2.53 1.15
C ASP A 334 -18.71 3.51 0.79
N LYS A 335 -19.48 3.20 -0.24
CA LYS A 335 -20.55 4.06 -0.76
C LYS A 335 -21.51 4.59 0.32
N PRO A 336 -22.00 3.76 1.26
CA PRO A 336 -22.88 4.26 2.33
C PRO A 336 -22.22 5.33 3.21
N LEU A 337 -20.91 5.23 3.45
CA LEU A 337 -20.16 6.23 4.22
C LEU A 337 -19.95 7.52 3.41
N GLU A 338 -19.63 7.41 2.12
CA GLU A 338 -19.52 8.58 1.22
C GLU A 338 -20.85 9.36 1.20
N GLU A 339 -21.97 8.67 1.00
CA GLU A 339 -23.31 9.27 0.98
C GLU A 339 -23.66 9.89 2.34
N ALA A 340 -23.35 9.23 3.45
CA ALA A 340 -23.65 9.73 4.79
C ALA A 340 -22.88 11.02 5.11
N PHE A 341 -21.56 11.12 4.77
CA PHE A 341 -20.78 12.33 4.96
C PHE A 341 -21.21 13.46 4.01
N THR A 342 -21.55 13.14 2.77
CA THR A 342 -22.10 14.13 1.82
C THR A 342 -23.42 14.70 2.34
N ALA A 343 -24.32 13.86 2.86
CA ALA A 343 -25.57 14.28 3.47
C ALA A 343 -25.35 15.08 4.77
N ALA A 344 -24.33 14.75 5.55
CA ALA A 344 -23.95 15.51 6.74
C ALA A 344 -23.43 16.91 6.37
N ALA A 345 -22.60 17.03 5.34
CA ALA A 345 -22.13 18.32 4.84
C ALA A 345 -23.29 19.21 4.36
N ALA A 346 -24.24 18.63 3.63
CA ALA A 346 -25.44 19.34 3.17
C ALA A 346 -26.36 19.81 4.32
N ARG A 347 -26.43 19.05 5.43
CA ARG A 347 -27.23 19.40 6.61
C ARG A 347 -26.56 20.44 7.52
N HIS A 348 -25.24 20.53 7.50
CA HIS A 348 -24.46 21.35 8.42
C HIS A 348 -23.55 22.32 7.66
N LEU A 349 -24.17 23.12 6.77
CA LEU A 349 -23.48 24.14 5.98
C LEU A 349 -22.61 25.04 6.86
N GLY A 350 -21.42 25.36 6.40
CA GLY A 350 -20.44 26.16 7.14
C GLY A 350 -19.75 25.44 8.31
N ARG A 351 -20.19 24.22 8.67
CA ARG A 351 -19.65 23.45 9.80
C ARG A 351 -19.01 22.13 9.39
N VAL A 352 -19.52 21.49 8.34
CA VAL A 352 -19.02 20.22 7.83
C VAL A 352 -18.75 20.36 6.34
N ALA A 353 -17.56 19.98 5.92
CA ALA A 353 -17.19 19.84 4.51
C ALA A 353 -16.71 18.40 4.25
N ALA A 354 -17.23 17.78 3.19
CA ALA A 354 -16.83 16.45 2.77
C ALA A 354 -16.47 16.47 1.27
N MET A 355 -15.21 16.26 0.99
CA MET A 355 -14.67 16.08 -0.37
C MET A 355 -14.48 14.59 -0.62
N ILE A 356 -15.34 14.02 -1.46
CA ILE A 356 -15.25 12.60 -1.83
C ILE A 356 -14.24 12.45 -2.96
N GLY A 357 -13.21 11.67 -2.71
CA GLY A 357 -12.08 11.47 -3.61
C GLY A 357 -10.75 11.67 -2.91
N TYR A 358 -9.72 11.90 -3.72
CA TYR A 358 -8.38 12.22 -3.24
C TYR A 358 -7.78 13.38 -4.05
N GLU A 359 -7.21 14.34 -3.35
CA GLU A 359 -6.49 15.47 -3.93
C GLU A 359 -5.28 15.79 -3.04
N GLU A 360 -4.07 15.55 -3.57
CA GLU A 360 -2.81 15.72 -2.84
C GLU A 360 -2.66 17.12 -2.26
N GLY A 361 -2.86 18.17 -3.08
CA GLY A 361 -2.72 19.56 -2.61
C GLY A 361 -3.71 19.92 -1.49
N LEU A 362 -4.92 19.37 -1.50
CA LEU A 362 -5.87 19.55 -0.39
C LEU A 362 -5.43 18.77 0.85
N ALA A 363 -4.87 17.56 0.69
CA ALA A 363 -4.33 16.79 1.82
C ALA A 363 -3.21 17.59 2.55
N HIS A 364 -2.27 18.18 1.79
CA HIS A 364 -1.24 19.06 2.32
C HIS A 364 -1.82 20.28 3.05
N GLN A 365 -2.78 20.97 2.44
CA GLN A 365 -3.46 22.10 3.08
C GLN A 365 -4.17 21.68 4.37
N MET A 366 -4.85 20.55 4.38
CA MET A 366 -5.52 20.05 5.58
C MET A 366 -4.51 19.79 6.71
N GLN A 367 -3.43 19.02 6.43
CA GLN A 367 -2.39 18.73 7.43
C GLN A 367 -1.74 20.01 8.00
N GLY A 368 -1.52 21.02 7.16
CA GLY A 368 -0.92 22.28 7.57
C GLY A 368 -1.87 23.29 8.21
N SER A 369 -3.19 23.02 8.26
CA SER A 369 -4.20 24.02 8.61
C SER A 369 -5.12 23.64 9.77
N VAL A 370 -5.50 22.35 9.92
CA VAL A 370 -6.47 21.91 10.94
C VAL A 370 -5.89 21.93 12.34
N ASP A 371 -6.74 22.03 13.34
CA ASP A 371 -6.30 22.05 14.75
C ASP A 371 -6.00 20.64 15.28
N ALA A 372 -6.71 19.60 14.75
CA ALA A 372 -6.47 18.19 15.02
C ALA A 372 -6.93 17.32 13.85
#